data_aff806813bb589c944b89c670e117978
#
_entry.id   aff806813bb589c944b89c670e117978
#
_cell.length_a   1.000
_cell.length_b   1.000
_cell.length_c   1.000
_cell.angle_alpha   90.00
_cell.angle_beta   90.00
_cell.angle_gamma   90.00
#
_symmetry.space_group_name_H-M   'P 1'
#
loop_
_entity.id
_entity.type
_entity.pdbx_description
1 polymer ?
#
loop_
_entity_poly.entity_id
_entity_poly.type
_entity_poly.pdbx_seq_one_letter_code
_entity_poly.pdbx_strand_id
1 'polypeptide(L)'
;MSNLRFRCLVDNDFCDIAPFEPYIEKGSPDMGLALIAFDESELDTIKSLLNETQLEGSDGYLYTLSQGFIEKKGKMPHSVMKAYRYYKRYKKKQNRAAAHIEKELSHSGDGIRKVSGGRFSAYKYTDQENKMCFPFRLRASKDKNKPLFVLLHGAGAMGNDNFKQLFDNIPLYKQLLETDCNILLPQAPFGSNRGEAMQNYIKSIKRLADELPADFDRKRIYIIGTSFGGCCVWQLIYLFPEYFAAAVPVMGGLCLDRDYEKYDIGRLVKTPIWAAHSSDDTNVKIDSDDYYAAELKKLGADIKYTRWDKYGHTMSGKFYRTEKWTEWCLSKKLR
;
A
#
# COMPACT_ATOMS: atom_id res chain seq x y z
N MET A 1 -17.42 20.30 -40.42
CA MET A 1 -17.54 19.32 -39.33
C MET A 1 -16.48 19.67 -38.31
N SER A 2 -16.81 19.96 -37.05
CA SER A 2 -15.82 20.27 -36.03
C SER A 2 -15.09 18.99 -35.72
N ASN A 3 -13.78 18.91 -35.97
CA ASN A 3 -12.94 17.80 -35.55
C ASN A 3 -12.98 17.75 -34.03
N LEU A 4 -13.69 16.77 -33.49
CA LEU A 4 -13.74 16.52 -32.05
C LEU A 4 -12.39 15.95 -31.64
N ARG A 5 -11.71 16.64 -30.75
CA ARG A 5 -10.41 16.23 -30.21
C ARG A 5 -10.55 15.72 -28.80
N PHE A 6 -10.02 14.53 -28.54
CA PHE A 6 -10.01 13.88 -27.27
C PHE A 6 -8.64 14.06 -26.60
N ARG A 7 -8.61 14.05 -25.29
CA ARG A 7 -7.39 14.04 -24.48
C ARG A 7 -7.51 13.03 -23.36
N CYS A 8 -6.43 12.29 -23.13
CA CYS A 8 -6.36 11.27 -22.09
C CYS A 8 -5.01 11.34 -21.39
N LEU A 9 -5.00 11.02 -20.09
CA LEU A 9 -3.80 10.83 -19.31
C LEU A 9 -3.44 9.34 -19.31
N VAL A 10 -2.19 9.02 -19.66
CA VAL A 10 -1.66 7.66 -19.72
C VAL A 10 -0.49 7.54 -18.73
N ASP A 11 -0.47 6.48 -17.95
CA ASP A 11 0.51 6.25 -16.89
C ASP A 11 1.09 4.84 -17.03
N ASN A 12 2.42 4.70 -17.00
CA ASN A 12 3.11 3.42 -17.16
C ASN A 12 2.92 2.46 -16.00
N ASP A 13 2.39 2.90 -14.87
CA ASP A 13 2.01 1.99 -13.78
C ASP A 13 0.82 1.08 -14.18
N PHE A 14 0.15 1.39 -15.30
CA PHE A 14 -1.09 0.74 -15.72
C PHE A 14 -1.08 0.25 -17.17
N CYS A 15 -0.33 0.88 -18.05
CA CYS A 15 -0.20 0.46 -19.45
C CYS A 15 1.15 0.89 -20.03
N ASP A 16 1.60 0.21 -21.08
CA ASP A 16 2.75 0.66 -21.86
C ASP A 16 2.43 1.98 -22.54
N ILE A 17 3.29 2.99 -22.38
CA ILE A 17 3.12 4.32 -23.01
C ILE A 17 3.70 4.35 -24.42
N ALA A 18 4.62 3.47 -24.78
CA ALA A 18 5.29 3.48 -26.07
C ALA A 18 4.31 3.47 -27.27
N PRO A 19 3.21 2.67 -27.28
CA PRO A 19 2.24 2.69 -28.37
C PRO A 19 1.52 4.04 -28.57
N PHE A 20 1.54 4.92 -27.56
CA PHE A 20 0.90 6.23 -27.61
C PHE A 20 1.83 7.36 -28.04
N GLU A 21 3.10 7.07 -28.34
CA GLU A 21 4.10 8.08 -28.69
C GLU A 21 3.63 9.06 -29.79
N PRO A 22 2.93 8.63 -30.87
CA PRO A 22 2.41 9.54 -31.89
C PRO A 22 1.37 10.55 -31.38
N TYR A 23 0.73 10.27 -30.28
CA TYR A 23 -0.35 11.06 -29.72
C TYR A 23 0.08 11.95 -28.54
N ILE A 24 1.35 11.88 -28.12
CA ILE A 24 1.84 12.56 -26.92
C ILE A 24 1.83 14.09 -27.16
N GLU A 25 1.01 14.78 -26.40
CA GLU A 25 1.01 16.25 -26.33
C GLU A 25 1.97 16.75 -25.23
N LYS A 26 2.07 16.03 -24.11
CA LYS A 26 2.96 16.35 -22.98
C LYS A 26 3.40 15.09 -22.25
N GLY A 27 4.62 15.12 -21.72
CA GLY A 27 5.21 13.98 -21.02
C GLY A 27 6.07 13.14 -21.96
N SER A 28 6.42 11.94 -21.56
CA SER A 28 7.16 10.96 -22.38
C SER A 28 7.06 9.57 -21.77
N PRO A 29 7.36 8.50 -22.55
CA PRO A 29 7.52 7.15 -22.03
C PRO A 29 8.54 7.07 -20.89
N ASP A 30 9.71 7.72 -21.03
CA ASP A 30 10.77 7.74 -20.01
C ASP A 30 10.31 8.39 -18.69
N MET A 31 9.38 9.35 -18.77
CA MET A 31 8.78 9.95 -17.57
C MET A 31 7.79 9.00 -16.88
N GLY A 32 7.31 7.99 -17.58
CA GLY A 32 6.25 7.11 -17.14
C GLY A 32 4.88 7.78 -17.06
N LEU A 33 4.70 8.93 -17.71
CA LEU A 33 3.45 9.68 -17.74
C LEU A 33 3.35 10.48 -19.02
N ALA A 34 2.26 10.32 -19.75
CA ALA A 34 1.96 11.10 -20.93
C ALA A 34 0.53 11.64 -20.90
N LEU A 35 0.36 12.81 -21.48
CA LEU A 35 -0.92 13.35 -21.89
C LEU A 35 -1.00 13.20 -23.39
N ILE A 36 -1.93 12.39 -23.86
CA ILE A 36 -2.17 12.15 -25.29
C ILE A 36 -3.35 12.96 -25.79
N ALA A 37 -3.31 13.32 -27.06
CA ALA A 37 -4.41 13.98 -27.78
C ALA A 37 -4.61 13.31 -29.11
N PHE A 38 -5.87 13.03 -29.48
CA PHE A 38 -6.25 12.30 -30.69
C PHE A 38 -7.62 12.72 -31.20
N ASP A 39 -7.92 12.44 -32.44
CA ASP A 39 -9.19 12.77 -33.09
C ASP A 39 -10.22 11.63 -32.92
N GLU A 40 -11.48 11.91 -33.24
CA GLU A 40 -12.59 10.94 -33.07
C GLU A 40 -12.39 9.66 -33.88
N SER A 41 -11.75 9.76 -35.06
CA SER A 41 -11.42 8.61 -35.92
C SER A 41 -10.45 7.61 -35.27
N GLU A 42 -9.68 8.03 -34.27
CA GLU A 42 -8.68 7.22 -33.63
C GLU A 42 -9.16 6.65 -32.24
N LEU A 43 -10.39 7.02 -31.86
CA LEU A 43 -10.93 6.68 -30.54
C LEU A 43 -10.93 5.18 -30.27
N ASP A 44 -11.34 4.36 -31.23
CA ASP A 44 -11.39 2.91 -31.05
C ASP A 44 -9.98 2.29 -30.97
N THR A 45 -9.04 2.80 -31.75
CA THR A 45 -7.63 2.41 -31.67
C THR A 45 -7.05 2.72 -30.31
N ILE A 46 -7.26 3.93 -29.82
CA ILE A 46 -6.77 4.36 -28.50
C ILE A 46 -7.40 3.52 -27.38
N LYS A 47 -8.71 3.26 -27.45
CA LYS A 47 -9.38 2.40 -26.48
C LYS A 47 -8.81 0.98 -26.45
N SER A 48 -8.52 0.40 -27.62
CA SER A 48 -7.91 -0.93 -27.69
C SER A 48 -6.50 -0.97 -27.11
N LEU A 49 -5.71 0.10 -27.30
CA LEU A 49 -4.37 0.23 -26.72
C LEU A 49 -4.39 0.45 -25.20
N LEU A 50 -5.41 1.15 -24.69
CA LEU A 50 -5.59 1.35 -23.24
C LEU A 50 -6.00 0.07 -22.52
N ASN A 51 -6.41 -0.97 -23.26
CA ASN A 51 -6.88 -2.23 -22.73
C ASN A 51 -8.00 -2.01 -21.69
N GLU A 52 -9.24 -1.90 -22.16
CA GLU A 52 -10.42 -1.58 -21.30
C GLU A 52 -10.54 -2.51 -20.08
N THR A 53 -10.10 -3.76 -20.19
CA THR A 53 -10.09 -4.72 -19.09
C THR A 53 -9.12 -4.32 -17.98
N GLN A 54 -7.97 -3.73 -18.30
CA GLN A 54 -7.03 -3.22 -17.29
C GLN A 54 -7.53 -1.93 -16.64
N LEU A 55 -8.29 -1.12 -17.38
CA LEU A 55 -8.91 0.11 -16.87
C LEU A 55 -10.08 -0.18 -15.93
N GLU A 56 -10.82 -1.26 -16.15
CA GLU A 56 -11.91 -1.70 -15.29
C GLU A 56 -11.41 -2.47 -14.05
N GLY A 57 -10.26 -3.13 -14.15
CA GLY A 57 -9.67 -3.93 -13.07
C GLY A 57 -8.65 -3.20 -12.19
N SER A 58 -8.07 -2.12 -12.67
CA SER A 58 -7.19 -1.29 -11.85
C SER A 58 -8.01 -0.43 -10.92
N ASP A 59 -7.54 -0.29 -9.68
CA ASP A 59 -8.19 0.53 -8.67
C ASP A 59 -8.90 1.73 -9.32
N GLY A 60 -10.13 2.03 -8.91
CA GLY A 60 -11.00 3.05 -9.52
C GLY A 60 -10.34 4.41 -9.83
N TYR A 61 -9.06 4.51 -9.51
CA TYR A 61 -8.22 5.66 -9.70
C TYR A 61 -7.78 5.81 -11.16
N LEU A 62 -7.44 4.72 -11.86
CA LEU A 62 -7.08 4.78 -13.25
C LEU A 62 -8.30 4.90 -14.16
N TYR A 63 -9.35 4.18 -13.83
CA TYR A 63 -10.65 4.33 -14.46
C TYR A 63 -11.13 5.78 -14.37
N THR A 64 -11.02 6.38 -13.19
CA THR A 64 -11.33 7.81 -13.02
C THR A 64 -10.38 8.70 -13.84
N LEU A 65 -9.11 8.36 -13.96
CA LEU A 65 -8.15 9.11 -14.77
C LEU A 65 -8.39 8.93 -16.27
N SER A 66 -8.51 7.70 -16.75
CA SER A 66 -8.64 7.43 -18.18
C SER A 66 -10.02 7.77 -18.72
N GLN A 67 -11.09 7.44 -18.02
CA GLN A 67 -12.45 7.76 -18.45
C GLN A 67 -12.93 9.14 -17.98
N GLY A 68 -12.65 9.54 -16.77
CA GLY A 68 -13.01 10.87 -16.29
C GLY A 68 -12.21 12.00 -16.92
N PHE A 69 -11.10 11.68 -17.64
CA PHE A 69 -10.23 12.64 -18.29
C PHE A 69 -10.16 12.51 -19.81
N ILE A 70 -10.99 11.68 -20.44
CA ILE A 70 -11.26 11.77 -21.88
C ILE A 70 -12.24 12.91 -22.09
N GLU A 71 -11.76 14.01 -22.60
CA GLU A 71 -12.61 15.16 -22.88
C GLU A 71 -12.68 15.56 -24.34
N LYS A 72 -13.90 15.81 -24.77
CA LYS A 72 -14.36 16.14 -26.11
C LYS A 72 -14.33 17.64 -26.33
N LYS A 73 -13.14 18.29 -26.38
CA LYS A 73 -13.06 19.75 -26.68
C LYS A 73 -11.71 20.17 -27.23
N GLY A 74 -11.70 21.25 -28.06
CA GLY A 74 -10.49 21.80 -28.66
C GLY A 74 -9.49 22.45 -27.71
N LYS A 75 -9.82 22.61 -26.40
CA LYS A 75 -8.91 23.07 -25.35
C LYS A 75 -8.89 22.07 -24.26
N MET A 76 -7.68 21.86 -23.68
CA MET A 76 -7.52 20.99 -22.52
C MET A 76 -8.25 21.58 -21.33
N PRO A 77 -9.15 20.84 -20.68
CA PRO A 77 -9.84 21.32 -19.50
C PRO A 77 -8.91 21.52 -18.34
N HIS A 78 -9.25 22.45 -17.49
CA HIS A 78 -8.45 22.75 -16.30
C HIS A 78 -8.27 21.55 -15.35
N SER A 79 -9.25 20.66 -15.31
CA SER A 79 -9.23 19.42 -14.51
C SER A 79 -8.14 18.44 -14.99
N VAL A 80 -8.04 18.19 -16.30
CA VAL A 80 -7.03 17.29 -16.90
C VAL A 80 -5.63 17.88 -16.70
N MET A 81 -5.46 19.20 -16.89
CA MET A 81 -4.19 19.87 -16.61
C MET A 81 -3.79 19.82 -15.14
N LYS A 82 -4.76 19.93 -14.24
CA LYS A 82 -4.51 19.83 -12.81
C LYS A 82 -4.06 18.41 -12.45
N ALA A 83 -4.71 17.41 -13.00
CA ALA A 83 -4.32 16.01 -12.82
C ALA A 83 -2.92 15.75 -13.39
N TYR A 84 -2.65 16.14 -14.64
CA TYR A 84 -1.32 15.98 -15.24
C TYR A 84 -0.21 16.61 -14.39
N ARG A 85 -0.42 17.84 -13.89
CA ARG A 85 0.58 18.50 -13.01
C ARG A 85 0.79 17.76 -11.70
N TYR A 86 -0.28 17.21 -11.13
CA TYR A 86 -0.21 16.40 -9.91
C TYR A 86 0.61 15.14 -10.15
N TYR A 87 0.25 14.35 -11.19
CA TYR A 87 0.94 13.10 -11.52
C TYR A 87 2.37 13.31 -11.97
N LYS A 88 2.66 14.37 -12.71
CA LYS A 88 4.04 14.74 -13.06
C LYS A 88 4.92 14.95 -11.82
N ARG A 89 4.37 15.60 -10.78
CA ARG A 89 5.07 15.75 -9.50
C ARG A 89 5.22 14.43 -8.77
N TYR A 90 4.20 13.59 -8.84
CA TYR A 90 4.19 12.25 -8.23
C TYR A 90 5.27 11.38 -8.89
N LYS A 91 5.28 11.23 -10.21
CA LYS A 91 6.29 10.47 -10.96
C LYS A 91 7.71 10.97 -10.70
N LYS A 92 7.92 12.28 -10.67
CA LYS A 92 9.23 12.84 -10.31
C LYS A 92 9.71 12.41 -8.92
N LYS A 93 8.80 12.29 -7.94
CA LYS A 93 9.13 11.79 -6.61
C LYS A 93 9.42 10.30 -6.63
N GLN A 94 8.63 9.53 -7.36
CA GLN A 94 8.78 8.08 -7.53
C GLN A 94 10.15 7.77 -8.16
N ASN A 95 10.49 8.40 -9.28
CA ASN A 95 11.78 8.20 -9.94
C ASN A 95 12.97 8.58 -9.06
N ARG A 96 12.86 9.65 -8.27
CA ARG A 96 13.89 10.01 -7.30
C ARG A 96 14.04 8.98 -6.18
N ALA A 97 12.93 8.39 -5.73
CA ALA A 97 12.96 7.35 -4.71
C ALA A 97 13.60 6.07 -5.27
N ALA A 98 13.25 5.67 -6.50
CA ALA A 98 13.87 4.53 -7.18
C ALA A 98 15.39 4.72 -7.35
N ALA A 99 15.82 5.85 -7.88
CA ALA A 99 17.23 6.18 -8.02
C ALA A 99 17.98 6.21 -6.67
N HIS A 100 17.32 6.65 -5.61
CA HIS A 100 17.89 6.59 -4.26
C HIS A 100 18.06 5.14 -3.78
N ILE A 101 17.07 4.28 -4.00
CA ILE A 101 17.16 2.85 -3.66
C ILE A 101 18.30 2.19 -4.44
N GLU A 102 18.38 2.39 -5.73
CA GLU A 102 19.46 1.85 -6.58
C GLU A 102 20.85 2.28 -6.08
N LYS A 103 21.00 3.57 -5.77
CA LYS A 103 22.25 4.10 -5.19
C LYS A 103 22.60 3.44 -3.87
N GLU A 104 21.62 3.26 -2.98
CA GLU A 104 21.86 2.61 -1.69
C GLU A 104 22.20 1.13 -1.85
N LEU A 105 21.52 0.41 -2.74
CA LEU A 105 21.82 -0.99 -3.04
C LEU A 105 23.23 -1.17 -3.60
N SER A 106 23.72 -0.22 -4.40
CA SER A 106 25.09 -0.28 -4.96
C SER A 106 26.20 0.04 -3.96
N HIS A 107 25.88 0.70 -2.84
CA HIS A 107 26.88 1.17 -1.86
C HIS A 107 26.75 0.52 -0.48
N SER A 108 25.66 -0.19 -0.21
CA SER A 108 25.39 -0.79 1.10
C SER A 108 25.35 -2.31 1.01
N GLY A 109 25.93 -2.98 1.97
CA GLY A 109 25.73 -4.42 2.18
C GLY A 109 24.29 -4.72 2.59
N ASP A 110 23.91 -5.99 2.48
CA ASP A 110 22.60 -6.50 2.93
C ASP A 110 22.45 -6.38 4.45
N GLY A 111 21.22 -6.17 4.93
CA GLY A 111 20.89 -6.22 6.35
C GLY A 111 20.58 -4.89 7.03
N ILE A 112 20.68 -4.88 8.35
CA ILE A 112 20.23 -3.80 9.24
C ILE A 112 21.38 -2.94 9.71
N ARG A 113 21.27 -1.62 9.52
CA ARG A 113 22.22 -0.62 10.02
C ARG A 113 21.54 0.36 10.97
N LYS A 114 22.03 0.44 12.22
CA LYS A 114 21.55 1.44 13.20
C LYS A 114 22.00 2.83 12.80
N VAL A 115 21.09 3.81 12.87
CA VAL A 115 21.33 5.22 12.55
C VAL A 115 21.40 6.06 13.82
N SER A 116 20.46 5.89 14.75
CA SER A 116 20.45 6.60 16.03
C SER A 116 19.70 5.81 17.11
N GLY A 117 19.95 6.16 18.37
CA GLY A 117 19.23 5.62 19.53
C GLY A 117 17.97 6.40 19.85
N GLY A 118 17.33 6.09 21.00
CA GLY A 118 16.15 6.72 21.53
C GLY A 118 15.02 5.73 21.82
N ARG A 119 13.87 6.25 22.28
CA ARG A 119 12.70 5.40 22.60
C ARG A 119 12.25 4.56 21.41
N PHE A 120 12.32 5.13 20.21
CA PHE A 120 12.22 4.45 18.92
C PHE A 120 13.54 4.65 18.20
N SER A 121 14.45 3.71 18.36
CA SER A 121 15.74 3.75 17.68
C SER A 121 15.55 3.76 16.16
N ALA A 122 16.38 4.53 15.46
CA ALA A 122 16.33 4.66 14.01
C ALA A 122 17.30 3.69 13.35
N TYR A 123 16.81 3.03 12.33
CA TYR A 123 17.57 2.07 11.52
C TYR A 123 17.32 2.29 10.04
N LYS A 124 18.16 1.71 9.23
CA LYS A 124 18.01 1.53 7.80
C LYS A 124 18.15 0.05 7.47
N TYR A 125 17.29 -0.44 6.62
CA TYR A 125 17.31 -1.81 6.12
C TYR A 125 17.63 -1.81 4.64
N THR A 126 18.53 -2.71 4.23
CA THR A 126 18.89 -2.97 2.85
C THR A 126 18.63 -4.43 2.57
N ASP A 127 17.86 -4.71 1.54
CA ASP A 127 17.45 -6.05 1.08
C ASP A 127 17.83 -6.18 -0.39
N GLN A 128 18.97 -6.78 -0.66
CA GLN A 128 19.49 -6.97 -2.01
C GLN A 128 18.62 -7.94 -2.82
N GLU A 129 18.08 -8.97 -2.17
CA GLU A 129 17.24 -9.98 -2.81
C GLU A 129 15.96 -9.36 -3.39
N ASN A 130 15.27 -8.54 -2.60
CA ASN A 130 14.03 -7.88 -3.01
C ASN A 130 14.29 -6.46 -3.58
N LYS A 131 15.54 -6.08 -3.81
CA LYS A 131 15.94 -4.76 -4.37
C LYS A 131 15.29 -3.59 -3.61
N MET A 132 15.29 -3.65 -2.28
CA MET A 132 14.69 -2.65 -1.42
C MET A 132 15.68 -2.03 -0.45
N CYS A 133 15.50 -0.74 -0.19
CA CYS A 133 16.20 -0.04 0.87
C CYS A 133 15.25 0.97 1.50
N PHE A 134 15.01 0.86 2.82
CA PHE A 134 14.11 1.75 3.52
C PHE A 134 14.48 1.93 4.99
N PRO A 135 14.11 3.07 5.58
CA PRO A 135 14.30 3.29 7.00
C PRO A 135 13.18 2.66 7.83
N PHE A 136 13.50 2.35 9.10
CA PHE A 136 12.50 1.92 10.06
C PHE A 136 12.82 2.42 11.46
N ARG A 137 11.80 2.41 12.32
CA ARG A 137 11.93 2.64 13.75
C ARG A 137 11.65 1.37 14.52
N LEU A 138 12.42 1.16 15.57
CA LEU A 138 12.25 0.01 16.48
C LEU A 138 12.25 0.50 17.94
N ARG A 139 11.18 0.16 18.66
CA ARG A 139 11.15 0.15 20.12
C ARG A 139 11.35 -1.29 20.55
N ALA A 140 12.49 -1.59 21.11
CA ALA A 140 12.72 -2.89 21.72
C ALA A 140 12.06 -2.92 23.13
N SER A 141 11.50 -4.06 23.48
CA SER A 141 11.08 -4.37 24.85
C SER A 141 12.28 -4.37 25.78
N LYS A 142 12.05 -4.10 27.06
CA LYS A 142 13.06 -4.26 28.10
C LYS A 142 13.31 -5.72 28.43
N ASP A 143 12.26 -6.52 28.38
CA ASP A 143 12.30 -7.94 28.66
C ASP A 143 12.43 -8.77 27.39
N LYS A 144 13.03 -9.95 27.50
CA LYS A 144 13.16 -10.92 26.42
C LYS A 144 11.83 -11.63 26.14
N ASN A 145 11.74 -12.21 24.96
CA ASN A 145 10.63 -13.07 24.56
C ASN A 145 9.26 -12.39 24.66
N LYS A 146 9.20 -11.08 24.38
CA LYS A 146 7.95 -10.31 24.31
C LYS A 146 7.40 -10.26 22.89
N PRO A 147 6.09 -9.97 22.70
CA PRO A 147 5.48 -9.88 21.37
C PRO A 147 6.16 -8.85 20.47
N LEU A 148 6.06 -9.04 19.16
CA LEU A 148 6.40 -8.05 18.15
C LEU A 148 5.13 -7.54 17.47
N PHE A 149 4.95 -6.22 17.47
CA PHE A 149 3.92 -5.51 16.68
C PHE A 149 4.58 -4.82 15.50
N VAL A 150 4.18 -5.20 14.29
CA VAL A 150 4.60 -4.56 13.05
C VAL A 150 3.49 -3.60 12.62
N LEU A 151 3.77 -2.30 12.57
CA LEU A 151 2.79 -1.25 12.32
C LEU A 151 3.07 -0.57 10.97
N LEU A 152 2.13 -0.71 10.03
CA LEU A 152 2.25 -0.22 8.66
C LEU A 152 1.41 1.03 8.44
N HIS A 153 2.09 2.09 7.99
CA HIS A 153 1.50 3.42 7.77
C HIS A 153 0.71 3.52 6.46
N GLY A 154 -0.15 4.53 6.35
CA GLY A 154 -0.84 4.89 5.11
C GLY A 154 0.10 5.54 4.06
N ALA A 155 -0.39 5.66 2.81
CA ALA A 155 0.40 6.18 1.70
C ALA A 155 0.97 7.60 1.92
N GLY A 156 0.31 8.42 2.74
CA GLY A 156 0.76 9.77 3.07
C GLY A 156 2.11 9.84 3.80
N ALA A 157 2.52 8.76 4.48
CA ALA A 157 3.76 8.69 5.24
C ALA A 157 4.92 8.04 4.47
N MET A 158 4.72 7.68 3.21
CA MET A 158 5.81 7.17 2.36
C MET A 158 6.96 8.16 2.27
N GLY A 159 8.18 7.64 2.23
CA GLY A 159 9.39 8.44 2.12
C GLY A 159 10.63 7.71 2.61
N ASN A 160 11.66 8.51 2.96
CA ASN A 160 12.94 8.01 3.47
C ASN A 160 13.46 8.89 4.63
N ASP A 161 12.57 9.70 5.21
CA ASP A 161 12.93 10.61 6.30
C ASP A 161 13.00 9.93 7.67
N ASN A 162 12.55 8.71 7.77
CA ASN A 162 12.45 7.91 9.01
C ASN A 162 11.65 8.61 10.13
N PHE A 163 10.66 9.41 9.76
CA PHE A 163 9.93 10.26 10.70
C PHE A 163 8.41 10.23 10.49
N LYS A 164 7.92 10.34 9.25
CA LYS A 164 6.48 10.42 8.96
C LYS A 164 5.70 9.22 9.45
N GLN A 165 6.25 8.00 9.35
CA GLN A 165 5.61 6.78 9.86
C GLN A 165 5.36 6.82 11.37
N LEU A 166 6.14 7.56 12.14
CA LEU A 166 5.89 7.76 13.57
C LEU A 166 4.60 8.55 13.79
N PHE A 167 4.39 9.64 13.03
CA PHE A 167 3.19 10.46 13.16
C PHE A 167 1.93 9.73 12.69
N ASP A 168 2.00 9.06 11.56
CA ASP A 168 0.89 8.33 10.98
C ASP A 168 0.40 7.21 11.89
N ASN A 169 1.32 6.56 12.62
CA ASN A 169 1.02 5.46 13.52
C ASN A 169 0.81 5.89 14.99
N ILE A 170 0.72 7.17 15.32
CA ILE A 170 0.49 7.64 16.70
C ILE A 170 -0.73 6.95 17.35
N PRO A 171 -1.90 6.85 16.70
CA PRO A 171 -3.07 6.21 17.32
C PRO A 171 -2.84 4.73 17.65
N LEU A 172 -2.01 4.04 16.85
CA LEU A 172 -1.67 2.64 17.08
C LEU A 172 -0.69 2.48 18.24
N TYR A 173 0.50 3.04 18.13
CA TYR A 173 1.54 2.73 19.10
C TYR A 173 1.28 3.34 20.48
N LYS A 174 0.46 4.39 20.62
CA LYS A 174 0.09 4.92 21.94
C LYS A 174 -0.52 3.85 22.86
N GLN A 175 -1.38 2.98 22.35
CA GLN A 175 -1.94 1.88 23.13
C GLN A 175 -0.89 0.84 23.51
N LEU A 176 0.16 0.68 22.69
CA LEU A 176 1.23 -0.26 22.92
C LEU A 176 2.32 0.27 23.87
N LEU A 177 2.30 1.58 24.21
CA LEU A 177 3.33 2.17 25.07
C LEU A 177 3.28 1.64 26.50
N GLU A 178 2.10 1.26 26.96
CA GLU A 178 1.87 0.66 28.28
C GLU A 178 2.04 -0.87 28.27
N THR A 179 2.20 -1.45 27.07
CA THR A 179 2.44 -2.88 26.89
C THR A 179 3.93 -3.13 26.74
N ASP A 180 4.44 -4.12 27.46
CA ASP A 180 5.81 -4.57 27.28
C ASP A 180 5.90 -5.44 26.01
N CYS A 181 6.24 -4.80 24.90
CA CYS A 181 6.31 -5.40 23.58
C CYS A 181 7.37 -4.72 22.71
N ASN A 182 7.76 -5.37 21.66
CA ASN A 182 8.56 -4.78 20.60
C ASN A 182 7.64 -4.11 19.57
N ILE A 183 8.02 -2.94 19.05
CA ILE A 183 7.25 -2.22 18.04
C ILE A 183 8.16 -1.88 16.86
N LEU A 184 7.82 -2.42 15.69
CA LEU A 184 8.50 -2.16 14.42
C LEU A 184 7.64 -1.24 13.55
N LEU A 185 8.22 -0.14 13.08
CA LEU A 185 7.57 0.83 12.20
C LEU A 185 8.45 1.05 10.94
N PRO A 186 8.32 0.23 9.91
CA PRO A 186 8.99 0.45 8.64
C PRO A 186 8.36 1.63 7.92
N GLN A 187 9.17 2.40 7.17
CA GLN A 187 8.68 3.43 6.28
C GLN A 187 8.82 2.98 4.84
N ALA A 188 7.70 2.84 4.14
CA ALA A 188 7.69 2.48 2.73
C ALA A 188 8.34 3.59 1.90
N PRO A 189 9.24 3.27 0.96
CA PRO A 189 9.72 4.22 -0.01
C PRO A 189 8.59 4.81 -0.84
N PHE A 190 8.77 6.03 -1.32
CA PHE A 190 7.78 6.64 -2.18
C PHE A 190 7.63 5.85 -3.49
N GLY A 191 6.41 5.48 -3.85
CA GLY A 191 6.14 4.65 -5.02
C GLY A 191 5.97 3.15 -4.73
N SER A 192 6.21 2.70 -3.49
CA SER A 192 6.01 1.28 -3.09
C SER A 192 4.55 0.91 -2.83
N ASN A 193 3.60 1.64 -3.41
CA ASN A 193 2.17 1.37 -3.22
C ASN A 193 1.53 0.61 -4.39
N ARG A 194 2.33 0.18 -5.37
CA ARG A 194 1.83 -0.49 -6.58
C ARG A 194 2.85 -1.46 -7.17
N GLY A 195 2.34 -2.39 -7.96
CA GLY A 195 3.12 -3.28 -8.81
C GLY A 195 4.25 -4.01 -8.10
N GLU A 196 5.34 -4.21 -8.79
CA GLU A 196 6.52 -4.92 -8.29
C GLU A 196 7.13 -4.26 -7.05
N ALA A 197 7.20 -2.93 -7.01
CA ALA A 197 7.75 -2.19 -5.86
C ALA A 197 6.97 -2.47 -4.57
N MET A 198 5.64 -2.62 -4.64
CA MET A 198 4.81 -3.04 -3.49
C MET A 198 5.14 -4.47 -3.07
N GLN A 199 5.23 -5.40 -4.02
CA GLN A 199 5.55 -6.81 -3.74
C GLN A 199 6.93 -6.95 -3.09
N ASN A 200 7.92 -6.24 -3.60
CA ASN A 200 9.27 -6.22 -3.06
C ASN A 200 9.30 -5.65 -1.64
N TYR A 201 8.60 -4.54 -1.39
CA TYR A 201 8.47 -3.97 -0.05
C TYR A 201 7.81 -4.94 0.94
N ILE A 202 6.73 -5.61 0.54
CA ILE A 202 6.01 -6.60 1.36
C ILE A 202 6.94 -7.77 1.75
N LYS A 203 7.66 -8.34 0.78
CA LYS A 203 8.63 -9.43 1.03
C LYS A 203 9.75 -8.95 1.97
N SER A 204 10.23 -7.73 1.76
CA SER A 204 11.27 -7.14 2.61
C SER A 204 10.81 -6.86 4.04
N ILE A 205 9.52 -6.57 4.29
CA ILE A 205 8.97 -6.45 5.66
C ILE A 205 9.08 -7.78 6.40
N LYS A 206 8.71 -8.89 5.76
CA LYS A 206 8.82 -10.23 6.37
C LYS A 206 10.27 -10.57 6.68
N ARG A 207 11.16 -10.35 5.72
CA ARG A 207 12.59 -10.59 5.91
C ARG A 207 13.19 -9.70 7.00
N LEU A 208 12.84 -8.41 7.02
CA LEU A 208 13.23 -7.51 8.11
C LEU A 208 12.79 -8.03 9.48
N ALA A 209 11.57 -8.55 9.61
CA ALA A 209 11.08 -9.10 10.87
C ALA A 209 11.88 -10.34 11.31
N ASP A 210 12.37 -11.15 10.35
CA ASP A 210 13.23 -12.30 10.66
C ASP A 210 14.63 -11.88 11.15
N GLU A 211 15.16 -10.79 10.61
CA GLU A 211 16.52 -10.30 10.85
C GLU A 211 16.62 -9.25 11.99
N LEU A 212 15.49 -8.92 12.64
CA LEU A 212 15.49 -7.86 13.69
C LEU A 212 16.51 -8.15 14.79
N PRO A 213 17.32 -7.15 15.20
CA PRO A 213 18.25 -7.26 16.31
C PRO A 213 17.55 -7.11 17.65
N ALA A 214 16.45 -7.83 17.86
CA ALA A 214 15.65 -7.83 19.07
C ALA A 214 15.22 -9.24 19.43
N ASP A 215 15.26 -9.53 20.72
CA ASP A 215 14.77 -10.80 21.25
C ASP A 215 13.25 -10.70 21.46
N PHE A 216 12.47 -11.43 20.65
CA PHE A 216 11.02 -11.43 20.73
C PHE A 216 10.44 -12.83 20.52
N ASP A 217 9.20 -13.05 20.98
CA ASP A 217 8.48 -14.32 20.80
C ASP A 217 8.03 -14.47 19.33
N ARG A 218 8.70 -15.35 18.59
CA ARG A 218 8.39 -15.68 17.21
C ARG A 218 6.97 -16.22 16.98
N LYS A 219 6.33 -16.73 18.03
CA LYS A 219 4.93 -17.17 18.00
C LYS A 219 3.93 -16.02 18.25
N ARG A 220 4.38 -14.81 18.54
CA ARG A 220 3.54 -13.64 18.80
C ARG A 220 3.99 -12.43 17.98
N ILE A 221 3.96 -12.59 16.66
CA ILE A 221 4.17 -11.51 15.69
C ILE A 221 2.78 -11.06 15.20
N TYR A 222 2.46 -9.81 15.44
CA TYR A 222 1.20 -9.19 15.03
C TYR A 222 1.45 -8.13 13.98
N ILE A 223 0.58 -8.08 12.95
CA ILE A 223 0.69 -7.12 11.86
C ILE A 223 -0.55 -6.25 11.75
N ILE A 224 -0.36 -4.95 11.80
CA ILE A 224 -1.43 -3.96 11.81
C ILE A 224 -1.13 -2.88 10.77
N GLY A 225 -2.11 -2.43 10.01
CA GLY A 225 -1.89 -1.39 9.02
C GLY A 225 -3.14 -0.64 8.60
N THR A 226 -2.94 0.58 8.12
CA THR A 226 -4.00 1.51 7.72
C THR A 226 -3.88 1.87 6.25
N SER A 227 -4.99 1.84 5.49
CA SER A 227 -5.02 2.24 4.08
C SER A 227 -3.99 1.43 3.27
N PHE A 228 -3.02 2.05 2.62
CA PHE A 228 -1.90 1.32 2.00
C PHE A 228 -1.27 0.28 2.95
N GLY A 229 -1.05 0.63 4.22
CA GLY A 229 -0.59 -0.34 5.22
C GLY A 229 -1.58 -1.48 5.45
N GLY A 230 -2.88 -1.22 5.38
CA GLY A 230 -3.94 -2.23 5.44
C GLY A 230 -3.89 -3.18 4.24
N CYS A 231 -3.66 -2.64 3.03
CA CYS A 231 -3.42 -3.45 1.83
C CYS A 231 -2.16 -4.34 2.01
N CYS A 232 -1.08 -3.78 2.54
CA CYS A 232 0.13 -4.55 2.84
C CYS A 232 -0.13 -5.67 3.85
N VAL A 233 -0.97 -5.44 4.87
CA VAL A 233 -1.36 -6.48 5.84
C VAL A 233 -2.05 -7.64 5.15
N TRP A 234 -3.07 -7.39 4.32
CA TRP A 234 -3.76 -8.41 3.55
C TRP A 234 -2.80 -9.21 2.66
N GLN A 235 -1.91 -8.51 1.94
CA GLN A 235 -0.91 -9.16 1.07
C GLN A 235 0.09 -9.99 1.88
N LEU A 236 0.55 -9.52 3.04
CA LEU A 236 1.49 -10.24 3.89
C LEU A 236 0.92 -11.55 4.40
N ILE A 237 -0.32 -11.56 4.91
CA ILE A 237 -0.94 -12.80 5.39
C ILE A 237 -1.34 -13.74 4.24
N TYR A 238 -1.56 -13.21 3.05
CA TYR A 238 -1.77 -14.01 1.85
C TYR A 238 -0.49 -14.71 1.37
N LEU A 239 0.63 -13.96 1.32
CA LEU A 239 1.92 -14.49 0.87
C LEU A 239 2.58 -15.40 1.90
N PHE A 240 2.42 -15.09 3.18
CA PHE A 240 3.04 -15.78 4.29
C PHE A 240 1.99 -16.27 5.31
N PRO A 241 1.14 -17.23 4.91
CA PRO A 241 0.19 -17.83 5.83
C PRO A 241 0.93 -18.48 7.02
N GLU A 242 0.32 -18.43 8.20
CA GLU A 242 0.90 -18.98 9.45
C GLU A 242 2.17 -18.26 9.98
N TYR A 243 2.57 -17.13 9.40
CA TYR A 243 3.69 -16.34 9.91
C TYR A 243 3.28 -15.35 11.02
N PHE A 244 2.08 -14.79 10.92
CA PHE A 244 1.56 -13.84 11.89
C PHE A 244 0.54 -14.48 12.82
N ALA A 245 0.67 -14.22 14.13
CA ALA A 245 -0.29 -14.71 15.14
C ALA A 245 -1.65 -14.00 15.04
N ALA A 246 -1.68 -12.77 14.53
CA ALA A 246 -2.90 -12.05 14.18
C ALA A 246 -2.60 -10.89 13.22
N ALA A 247 -3.63 -10.49 12.47
CA ALA A 247 -3.58 -9.41 11.50
C ALA A 247 -4.74 -8.43 11.67
N VAL A 248 -4.45 -7.12 11.59
CA VAL A 248 -5.47 -6.06 11.70
C VAL A 248 -5.37 -5.10 10.49
N PRO A 249 -5.94 -5.48 9.33
CA PRO A 249 -6.05 -4.58 8.19
C PRO A 249 -7.19 -3.58 8.41
N VAL A 250 -6.88 -2.28 8.31
CA VAL A 250 -7.86 -1.20 8.47
C VAL A 250 -7.91 -0.34 7.21
N MET A 251 -9.07 -0.19 6.61
CA MET A 251 -9.32 0.57 5.38
C MET A 251 -8.38 0.14 4.23
N GLY A 252 -8.13 -1.16 4.10
CA GLY A 252 -7.28 -1.75 3.06
C GLY A 252 -8.01 -2.88 2.37
N GLY A 253 -7.58 -3.28 1.19
CA GLY A 253 -8.08 -4.45 0.47
C GLY A 253 -6.92 -5.36 0.06
N LEU A 254 -7.18 -6.65 -0.15
CA LEU A 254 -6.15 -7.60 -0.57
C LEU A 254 -5.58 -7.21 -1.94
N CYS A 255 -6.44 -6.76 -2.83
CA CYS A 255 -6.07 -6.19 -4.12
C CYS A 255 -6.68 -4.79 -4.26
N LEU A 256 -5.97 -3.94 -4.98
CA LEU A 256 -6.44 -2.61 -5.34
C LEU A 256 -7.26 -2.63 -6.64
N ASP A 257 -7.29 -3.76 -7.34
CA ASP A 257 -8.12 -4.02 -8.51
C ASP A 257 -9.43 -4.71 -8.10
N ARG A 258 -10.37 -4.82 -9.03
CA ARG A 258 -11.67 -5.46 -8.79
C ARG A 258 -11.64 -6.99 -8.89
N ASP A 259 -10.50 -7.57 -9.27
CA ASP A 259 -10.33 -9.02 -9.47
C ASP A 259 -10.02 -9.75 -8.17
N TYR A 260 -10.58 -9.31 -7.05
CA TYR A 260 -10.32 -9.92 -5.73
C TYR A 260 -10.83 -11.38 -5.65
N GLU A 261 -11.76 -11.78 -6.50
CA GLU A 261 -12.29 -13.16 -6.56
C GLU A 261 -11.27 -14.19 -7.08
N LYS A 262 -10.23 -13.75 -7.78
CA LYS A 262 -9.17 -14.64 -8.29
C LYS A 262 -8.18 -15.13 -7.22
N TYR A 263 -8.18 -14.52 -6.05
CA TYR A 263 -7.27 -14.90 -4.97
C TYR A 263 -7.76 -16.13 -4.23
N ASP A 264 -6.84 -17.05 -3.93
CA ASP A 264 -7.13 -18.24 -3.11
C ASP A 264 -7.36 -17.85 -1.65
N ILE A 265 -8.62 -17.67 -1.26
CA ILE A 265 -9.03 -17.27 0.08
C ILE A 265 -8.61 -18.30 1.14
N GLY A 266 -8.45 -19.58 0.75
CA GLY A 266 -7.99 -20.63 1.66
C GLY A 266 -6.66 -20.31 2.34
N ARG A 267 -5.81 -19.52 1.68
CA ARG A 267 -4.53 -19.06 2.26
C ARG A 267 -4.70 -18.14 3.47
N LEU A 268 -5.80 -17.39 3.54
CA LEU A 268 -6.08 -16.45 4.62
C LEU A 268 -6.67 -17.10 5.87
N VAL A 269 -7.22 -18.31 5.76
CA VAL A 269 -7.91 -19.03 6.86
C VAL A 269 -6.99 -19.28 8.06
N LYS A 270 -5.70 -19.39 7.81
CA LYS A 270 -4.70 -19.76 8.83
C LYS A 270 -4.34 -18.64 9.81
N THR A 271 -4.58 -17.39 9.44
CA THR A 271 -4.24 -16.24 10.29
C THR A 271 -5.52 -15.66 10.91
N PRO A 272 -5.61 -15.51 12.23
CA PRO A 272 -6.67 -14.72 12.86
C PRO A 272 -6.68 -13.28 12.34
N ILE A 273 -7.85 -12.79 11.88
CA ILE A 273 -7.98 -11.47 11.24
C ILE A 273 -9.02 -10.64 11.96
N TRP A 274 -8.70 -9.37 12.23
CA TRP A 274 -9.70 -8.37 12.59
C TRP A 274 -9.66 -7.23 11.57
N ALA A 275 -10.45 -7.33 10.53
CA ALA A 275 -10.57 -6.29 9.52
C ALA A 275 -11.53 -5.18 9.95
N ALA A 276 -11.29 -3.94 9.49
CA ALA A 276 -12.16 -2.82 9.75
C ALA A 276 -12.23 -1.86 8.55
N HIS A 277 -13.45 -1.47 8.15
CA HIS A 277 -13.67 -0.56 7.01
C HIS A 277 -14.94 0.28 7.18
N SER A 278 -14.99 1.43 6.50
CA SER A 278 -16.19 2.27 6.43
C SER A 278 -16.88 2.15 5.07
N SER A 279 -18.21 1.99 5.07
CA SER A 279 -19.00 1.76 3.85
C SER A 279 -18.98 2.95 2.87
N ASP A 280 -18.70 4.14 3.36
CA ASP A 280 -18.60 5.38 2.59
C ASP A 280 -17.17 5.79 2.24
N ASP A 281 -16.21 4.85 2.33
CA ASP A 281 -14.83 5.09 1.90
C ASP A 281 -14.75 5.24 0.38
N THR A 282 -14.31 6.43 -0.06
CA THR A 282 -14.17 6.75 -1.49
C THR A 282 -12.74 6.57 -2.01
N ASN A 283 -11.75 6.35 -1.13
CA ASN A 283 -10.36 6.19 -1.51
C ASN A 283 -10.00 4.72 -1.75
N VAL A 284 -10.38 3.86 -0.80
CA VAL A 284 -10.27 2.41 -0.92
C VAL A 284 -11.68 1.84 -0.81
N LYS A 285 -12.14 1.18 -1.86
CA LYS A 285 -13.48 0.60 -1.88
C LYS A 285 -13.60 -0.54 -0.88
N ILE A 286 -14.73 -0.60 -0.19
CA ILE A 286 -15.00 -1.61 0.84
C ILE A 286 -15.27 -3.01 0.25
N ASP A 287 -15.60 -3.08 -1.04
CA ASP A 287 -16.12 -4.30 -1.69
C ASP A 287 -15.24 -5.54 -1.46
N SER A 288 -13.93 -5.40 -1.53
CA SER A 288 -13.02 -6.51 -1.29
C SER A 288 -13.01 -6.96 0.17
N ASP A 289 -13.05 -6.04 1.12
CA ASP A 289 -13.10 -6.38 2.55
C ASP A 289 -14.44 -7.03 2.93
N ASP A 290 -15.57 -6.53 2.39
CA ASP A 290 -16.89 -7.15 2.54
C ASP A 290 -16.90 -8.58 1.99
N TYR A 291 -16.33 -8.80 0.78
CA TYR A 291 -16.22 -10.11 0.16
C TYR A 291 -15.35 -11.07 0.99
N TYR A 292 -14.13 -10.67 1.36
CA TYR A 292 -13.23 -11.53 2.14
C TYR A 292 -13.78 -11.84 3.52
N ALA A 293 -14.40 -10.87 4.19
CA ALA A 293 -15.02 -11.11 5.50
C ALA A 293 -16.13 -12.16 5.40
N ALA A 294 -16.97 -12.08 4.35
CA ALA A 294 -18.05 -13.04 4.13
C ALA A 294 -17.52 -14.46 3.78
N GLU A 295 -16.58 -14.55 2.85
CA GLU A 295 -16.04 -15.84 2.42
C GLU A 295 -15.22 -16.53 3.51
N LEU A 296 -14.37 -15.79 4.23
CA LEU A 296 -13.61 -16.32 5.36
C LEU A 296 -14.51 -16.85 6.47
N LYS A 297 -15.63 -16.18 6.73
CA LYS A 297 -16.63 -16.64 7.71
C LYS A 297 -17.25 -17.97 7.27
N LYS A 298 -17.58 -18.14 5.97
CA LYS A 298 -18.10 -19.40 5.43
C LYS A 298 -17.10 -20.55 5.59
N LEU A 299 -15.80 -20.26 5.47
CA LEU A 299 -14.71 -21.22 5.65
C LEU A 299 -14.38 -21.52 7.12
N GLY A 300 -15.08 -20.90 8.08
CA GLY A 300 -14.84 -21.07 9.51
C GLY A 300 -13.54 -20.43 10.01
N ALA A 301 -13.00 -19.43 9.31
CA ALA A 301 -11.81 -18.69 9.74
C ALA A 301 -12.08 -17.86 11.00
N ASP A 302 -11.04 -17.62 11.78
CA ASP A 302 -11.08 -16.67 12.92
C ASP A 302 -11.06 -15.23 12.38
N ILE A 303 -12.20 -14.78 11.88
CA ILE A 303 -12.39 -13.44 11.30
C ILE A 303 -13.34 -12.60 12.15
N LYS A 304 -12.89 -11.41 12.56
CA LYS A 304 -13.71 -10.33 13.12
C LYS A 304 -13.74 -9.20 12.11
N TYR A 305 -14.92 -8.65 11.83
CA TYR A 305 -15.09 -7.56 10.88
C TYR A 305 -15.89 -6.41 11.49
N THR A 306 -15.25 -5.24 11.60
CA THR A 306 -15.87 -3.99 12.04
C THR A 306 -16.22 -3.16 10.82
N ARG A 307 -17.49 -3.17 10.43
CA ARG A 307 -18.03 -2.39 9.33
C ARG A 307 -18.78 -1.19 9.90
N TRP A 308 -18.27 0.01 9.64
CA TRP A 308 -18.90 1.26 10.04
C TRP A 308 -19.46 2.03 8.85
N ASP A 309 -20.35 2.98 9.16
CA ASP A 309 -20.88 3.93 8.20
C ASP A 309 -20.45 5.34 8.60
N LYS A 310 -20.33 6.24 7.63
CA LYS A 310 -20.12 7.69 7.81
C LYS A 310 -18.78 8.12 8.44
N TYR A 311 -17.73 7.32 8.26
CA TYR A 311 -16.37 7.69 8.69
C TYR A 311 -15.39 7.85 7.53
N GLY A 312 -15.77 7.44 6.31
CA GLY A 312 -14.95 7.52 5.12
C GLY A 312 -13.55 6.95 5.32
N HIS A 313 -12.58 7.48 4.57
CA HIS A 313 -11.17 7.08 4.67
C HIS A 313 -10.44 7.67 5.90
N THR A 314 -11.15 7.96 6.99
CA THR A 314 -10.57 8.52 8.23
C THR A 314 -10.91 7.72 9.47
N MET A 315 -11.61 6.60 9.34
CA MET A 315 -12.11 5.79 10.43
C MET A 315 -11.03 5.19 11.34
N SER A 316 -9.82 5.01 10.84
CA SER A 316 -8.72 4.34 11.55
C SER A 316 -8.43 4.95 12.92
N GLY A 317 -8.39 6.28 13.00
CA GLY A 317 -8.15 6.98 14.26
C GLY A 317 -9.20 6.69 15.33
N LYS A 318 -10.47 6.50 14.95
CA LYS A 318 -11.52 6.06 15.87
C LYS A 318 -11.35 4.59 16.22
N PHE A 319 -11.18 3.72 15.22
CA PHE A 319 -10.99 2.28 15.41
C PHE A 319 -9.91 2.01 16.46
N TYR A 320 -8.72 2.56 16.28
CA TYR A 320 -7.60 2.34 17.20
C TYR A 320 -7.81 2.90 18.60
N ARG A 321 -8.69 3.88 18.79
CA ARG A 321 -9.00 4.44 20.13
C ARG A 321 -10.13 3.72 20.84
N THR A 322 -11.11 3.17 20.11
CA THR A 322 -12.32 2.63 20.71
C THR A 322 -12.35 1.11 20.75
N GLU A 323 -11.65 0.45 19.84
CA GLU A 323 -11.62 -1.01 19.78
C GLU A 323 -10.48 -1.60 20.60
N LYS A 324 -10.72 -2.73 21.21
CA LYS A 324 -9.75 -3.47 22.02
C LYS A 324 -8.86 -4.38 21.18
N TRP A 325 -8.34 -3.84 20.07
CA TRP A 325 -7.56 -4.60 19.10
C TRP A 325 -6.23 -5.12 19.70
N THR A 326 -5.61 -4.37 20.60
CA THR A 326 -4.38 -4.79 21.27
C THR A 326 -4.60 -6.01 22.15
N GLU A 327 -5.65 -6.00 23.00
CA GLU A 327 -6.02 -7.15 23.84
C GLU A 327 -6.37 -8.37 22.98
N TRP A 328 -7.10 -8.14 21.88
CA TRP A 328 -7.43 -9.21 20.95
C TRP A 328 -6.18 -9.80 20.29
N CYS A 329 -5.24 -8.99 19.79
CA CYS A 329 -3.96 -9.50 19.27
C CYS A 329 -3.24 -10.34 20.32
N LEU A 330 -3.07 -9.80 21.53
CA LEU A 330 -2.35 -10.48 22.61
C LEU A 330 -2.99 -11.82 23.05
N SER A 331 -4.28 -12.01 22.77
CA SER A 331 -4.96 -13.30 22.99
C SER A 331 -4.61 -14.36 21.94
N LYS A 332 -3.92 -14.00 20.85
CA LYS A 332 -3.55 -14.90 19.74
C LYS A 332 -2.09 -15.30 19.81
N LYS A 333 -1.83 -16.56 19.45
CA LYS A 333 -0.47 -17.12 19.38
C LYS A 333 -0.43 -18.21 18.31
N LEU A 334 0.66 -18.28 17.57
CA LEU A 334 0.90 -19.40 16.65
C LEU A 334 1.03 -20.70 17.42
N ARG A 335 0.48 -21.77 16.88
CA ARG A 335 0.51 -23.13 17.46
C ARG A 335 1.90 -23.73 17.45
#